data_97601eca9d0c2818445f00193804f9d9
#
_entry.id   97601eca9d0c2818445f00193804f9d9
#
_cell.length_a   1.000
_cell.length_b   1.000
_cell.length_c   1.000
_cell.angle_alpha   90.00
_cell.angle_beta   90.00
_cell.angle_gamma   90.00
#
_symmetry.space_group_name_H-M   'P 1'
#
loop_
_entity.id
_entity.type
_entity.pdbx_description
1 polymer ?
#
loop_
_entity_poly.entity_id
_entity_poly.type
_entity_poly.pdbx_seq_one_letter_code
_entity_poly.pdbx_strand_id
1 'polypeptide(L)'
;LVALAQQEGIRVVPLIGPSSLLLALMASGLNGQRFAFQGYLPAKEADRTKVLRELEGESKKRQQTQIFIETPYRNRAMFDAILQTCQPMTRLTVATDLTLPGESVLTRTIQSWKKQTPPEIERRPTVFLLLA
;
A
#
# COMPACT_ATOMS: atom_id res chain seq x y z
N LEU A 1 7.14 7.89 24.17
CA LEU A 1 7.72 9.22 24.38
C LEU A 1 6.69 10.31 24.03
N VAL A 2 6.19 10.40 22.78
CA VAL A 2 5.22 11.46 22.35
C VAL A 2 3.93 11.44 23.18
N ALA A 3 3.35 10.26 23.43
CA ALA A 3 2.15 10.15 24.26
C ALA A 3 2.36 10.71 25.68
N LEU A 4 3.52 10.44 26.28
CA LEU A 4 3.87 11.00 27.59
C LEU A 4 4.01 12.54 27.53
N ALA A 5 4.66 13.06 26.50
CA ALA A 5 4.77 14.50 26.31
C ALA A 5 3.39 15.18 26.21
N GLN A 6 2.45 14.56 25.50
CA GLN A 6 1.06 15.05 25.42
C GLN A 6 0.34 15.02 26.77
N GLN A 7 0.54 13.96 27.57
CA GLN A 7 -0.04 13.85 28.92
C GLN A 7 0.50 14.92 29.86
N GLU A 8 1.77 15.25 29.76
CA GLU A 8 2.46 16.26 30.58
C GLU A 8 2.33 17.69 30.05
N GLY A 9 1.53 17.90 28.99
CA GLY A 9 1.35 19.22 28.38
C GLY A 9 2.60 19.79 27.71
N ILE A 10 3.59 18.94 27.40
CA ILE A 10 4.82 19.34 26.70
C ILE A 10 4.50 19.50 25.21
N ARG A 11 4.86 20.66 24.65
CA ARG A 11 4.65 20.94 23.22
C ARG A 11 5.44 19.98 22.34
N VAL A 12 4.75 19.24 21.48
CA VAL A 12 5.34 18.42 20.43
C VAL A 12 5.27 19.16 19.10
N VAL A 13 6.40 19.36 18.43
CA VAL A 13 6.49 20.05 17.14
C VAL A 13 6.91 19.03 16.08
N PRO A 14 6.00 18.65 15.15
CA PRO A 14 6.38 17.80 14.03
C PRO A 14 7.21 18.60 13.02
N LEU A 15 8.26 17.99 12.49
CA LEU A 15 9.05 18.57 11.41
C LEU A 15 8.48 18.18 10.07
N ILE A 16 8.55 19.09 9.09
CA ILE A 16 8.15 18.83 7.70
C ILE A 16 9.15 17.84 7.09
N GLY A 17 8.64 16.79 6.45
CA GLY A 17 9.47 15.82 5.77
C GLY A 17 8.64 14.89 4.89
N PRO A 18 9.29 14.15 3.95
CA PRO A 18 8.61 13.23 3.07
C PRO A 18 8.08 11.99 3.83
N SER A 19 6.92 11.49 3.39
CA SER A 19 6.38 10.20 3.80
C SER A 19 6.11 9.38 2.53
N SER A 20 6.69 8.19 2.44
CA SER A 20 6.48 7.31 1.29
C SER A 20 5.01 6.91 1.11
N LEU A 21 4.25 6.82 2.20
CA LEU A 21 2.82 6.50 2.15
C LEU A 21 2.01 7.60 1.46
N LEU A 22 2.25 8.86 1.84
CA LEU A 22 1.57 10.01 1.24
C LEU A 22 2.05 10.30 -0.18
N LEU A 23 3.34 10.14 -0.45
CA LEU A 23 3.88 10.28 -1.81
C LEU A 23 3.28 9.24 -2.75
N ALA A 24 3.19 7.98 -2.32
CA ALA A 24 2.53 6.92 -3.07
C ALA A 24 1.06 7.23 -3.34
N LEU A 25 0.32 7.66 -2.33
CA LEU A 25 -1.09 8.04 -2.45
C LEU A 25 -1.28 9.19 -3.44
N MET A 26 -0.50 10.25 -3.33
CA MET A 26 -0.58 11.43 -4.21
C MET A 26 -0.29 11.07 -5.68
N ALA A 27 0.64 10.16 -5.93
CA ALA A 27 1.02 9.73 -7.28
C ALA A 27 0.13 8.60 -7.84
N SER A 28 -0.69 7.96 -7.00
CA SER A 28 -1.47 6.77 -7.39
C SER A 28 -2.67 7.04 -8.28
N GLY A 29 -3.27 8.22 -8.19
CA GLY A 29 -4.57 8.51 -8.81
C GLY A 29 -5.76 7.81 -8.13
N LEU A 30 -5.55 7.23 -6.95
CA LEU A 30 -6.61 6.64 -6.14
C LEU A 30 -7.26 7.68 -5.21
N ASN A 31 -8.25 7.26 -4.42
CA ASN A 31 -8.96 8.20 -3.53
C ASN A 31 -8.05 8.67 -2.38
N GLY A 32 -7.65 9.93 -2.43
CA GLY A 32 -6.83 10.59 -1.41
C GLY A 32 -7.63 11.25 -0.27
N GLN A 33 -8.97 11.31 -0.37
CA GLN A 33 -9.82 11.86 0.68
C GLN A 33 -10.20 10.81 1.73
N ARG A 34 -10.22 9.53 1.32
CA ARG A 34 -10.47 8.40 2.20
C ARG A 34 -9.41 7.34 1.96
N PHE A 35 -8.56 7.13 2.94
CA PHE A 35 -7.52 6.11 2.90
C PHE A 35 -7.24 5.57 4.30
N ALA A 36 -6.74 4.36 4.35
CA ALA A 36 -6.32 3.72 5.58
C ALA A 36 -4.97 3.03 5.39
N PHE A 37 -4.03 3.27 6.30
CA PHE A 37 -2.77 2.58 6.34
C PHE A 37 -2.87 1.35 7.25
N GLN A 38 -2.59 0.18 6.70
CA GLN A 38 -2.74 -1.11 7.36
C GLN A 38 -1.42 -1.66 7.92
N GLY A 39 -0.30 -0.98 7.64
CA GLY A 39 1.03 -1.49 8.02
C GLY A 39 1.40 -2.74 7.22
N TYR A 40 1.96 -3.74 7.91
CA TYR A 40 2.29 -5.04 7.35
C TYR A 40 1.08 -5.97 7.38
N LEU A 41 0.87 -6.70 6.29
CA LEU A 41 -0.11 -7.79 6.26
C LEU A 41 0.52 -9.09 6.78
N PRO A 42 -0.29 -10.10 7.17
CA PRO A 42 0.22 -11.37 7.66
C PRO A 42 1.18 -12.05 6.67
N ALA A 43 2.30 -12.56 7.18
CA ALA A 43 3.29 -13.28 6.38
C ALA A 43 2.77 -14.65 5.92
N LYS A 44 1.93 -15.30 6.74
CA LYS A 44 1.33 -16.60 6.44
C LYS A 44 0.29 -16.44 5.31
N GLU A 45 0.41 -17.26 4.29
CA GLU A 45 -0.37 -17.15 3.05
C GLU A 45 -1.89 -17.16 3.27
N ALA A 46 -2.39 -18.11 4.06
CA ALA A 46 -3.83 -18.23 4.32
C ALA A 46 -4.40 -17.01 5.03
N ASP A 47 -3.69 -16.48 6.02
CA ASP A 47 -4.09 -15.29 6.78
C ASP A 47 -4.01 -14.03 5.91
N ARG A 48 -2.95 -13.92 5.10
CA ARG A 48 -2.77 -12.83 4.13
C ARG A 48 -3.90 -12.79 3.11
N THR A 49 -4.27 -13.94 2.55
CA THR A 49 -5.39 -14.05 1.60
C THR A 49 -6.71 -13.60 2.22
N LYS A 50 -6.97 -13.99 3.47
CA LYS A 50 -8.15 -13.55 4.21
C LYS A 50 -8.17 -12.04 4.39
N VAL A 51 -7.09 -11.45 4.88
CA VAL A 51 -6.97 -10.00 5.10
C VAL A 51 -7.11 -9.24 3.77
N LEU A 52 -6.50 -9.70 2.68
CA LEU A 52 -6.65 -9.05 1.37
C LEU A 52 -8.11 -8.99 0.90
N ARG A 53 -8.90 -10.05 1.11
CA ARG A 53 -10.34 -10.05 0.80
C ARG A 53 -11.13 -9.08 1.69
N GLU A 54 -10.81 -9.02 2.96
CA GLU A 54 -11.42 -8.08 3.91
C GLU A 54 -11.12 -6.63 3.52
N LEU A 55 -9.87 -6.32 3.20
CA LEU A 55 -9.46 -4.98 2.75
C LEU A 55 -10.11 -4.57 1.43
N GLU A 56 -10.23 -5.48 0.48
CA GLU A 56 -10.95 -5.22 -0.78
C GLU A 56 -12.42 -4.95 -0.53
N GLY A 57 -13.07 -5.72 0.35
CA GLY A 57 -14.46 -5.51 0.75
C GLY A 57 -14.68 -4.16 1.44
N GLU A 58 -13.81 -3.78 2.38
CA GLU A 58 -13.84 -2.46 3.03
C GLU A 58 -13.57 -1.33 2.05
N SER A 59 -12.62 -1.51 1.14
CA SER A 59 -12.34 -0.55 0.07
C SER A 59 -13.57 -0.26 -0.76
N LYS A 60 -14.26 -1.30 -1.23
CA LYS A 60 -15.49 -1.18 -2.02
C LYS A 60 -16.61 -0.51 -1.24
N LYS A 61 -16.86 -0.97 -0.02
CA LYS A 61 -17.96 -0.47 0.84
C LYS A 61 -17.79 1.00 1.19
N ARG A 62 -16.55 1.44 1.48
CA ARG A 62 -16.26 2.79 1.96
C ARG A 62 -15.70 3.72 0.90
N GLN A 63 -15.44 3.24 -0.31
CA GLN A 63 -14.70 3.98 -1.34
C GLN A 63 -13.34 4.46 -0.81
N GLN A 64 -12.65 3.60 -0.06
CA GLN A 64 -11.45 3.94 0.70
C GLN A 64 -10.22 3.22 0.12
N THR A 65 -9.17 3.98 -0.13
CA THR A 65 -7.86 3.43 -0.52
C THR A 65 -7.22 2.71 0.66
N GLN A 66 -6.86 1.44 0.46
CA GLN A 66 -6.12 0.65 1.44
C GLN A 66 -4.64 0.71 1.11
N ILE A 67 -3.81 1.16 2.04
CA ILE A 67 -2.36 1.30 1.88
C ILE A 67 -1.67 0.30 2.80
N PHE A 68 -0.75 -0.48 2.27
CA PHE A 68 0.03 -1.43 3.06
C PHE A 68 1.43 -1.62 2.50
N ILE A 69 2.30 -2.18 3.31
CA ILE A 69 3.71 -2.43 2.98
C ILE A 69 4.07 -3.88 3.27
N GLU A 70 5.17 -4.30 2.70
CA GLU A 70 5.79 -5.60 2.99
C GLU A 70 7.29 -5.42 3.15
N THR A 71 7.94 -6.40 3.76
CA THR A 71 9.41 -6.44 3.75
C THR A 71 9.91 -6.68 2.32
N PRO A 72 10.96 -5.97 1.87
CA PRO A 72 11.37 -5.97 0.46
C PRO A 72 11.57 -7.34 -0.17
N TYR A 73 12.06 -8.33 0.60
CA TYR A 73 12.27 -9.70 0.10
C TYR A 73 10.97 -10.51 -0.10
N ARG A 74 9.83 -10.02 0.43
CA ARG A 74 8.50 -10.65 0.25
C ARG A 74 7.58 -9.87 -0.69
N ASN A 75 8.04 -8.76 -1.26
CA ASN A 75 7.23 -7.93 -2.15
C ASN A 75 6.63 -8.72 -3.31
N ARG A 76 7.40 -9.63 -3.92
CA ARG A 76 6.91 -10.45 -5.02
C ARG A 76 5.79 -11.38 -4.57
N ALA A 77 5.95 -12.07 -3.45
CA ALA A 77 4.92 -12.93 -2.91
C ALA A 77 3.63 -12.16 -2.53
N MET A 78 3.78 -10.93 -2.03
CA MET A 78 2.64 -10.04 -1.77
C MET A 78 1.94 -9.64 -3.07
N PHE A 79 2.66 -9.21 -4.08
CA PHE A 79 2.12 -8.85 -5.39
C PHE A 79 1.34 -10.02 -6.01
N ASP A 80 1.94 -11.21 -6.05
CA ASP A 80 1.30 -12.41 -6.59
C ASP A 80 0.03 -12.77 -5.79
N ALA A 81 0.05 -12.66 -4.46
CA ALA A 81 -1.12 -12.88 -3.60
C ALA A 81 -2.26 -11.90 -3.90
N ILE A 82 -1.97 -10.62 -4.13
CA ILE A 82 -2.96 -9.61 -4.51
C ILE A 82 -3.61 -9.99 -5.85
N LEU A 83 -2.81 -10.34 -6.86
CA LEU A 83 -3.33 -10.72 -8.18
C LEU A 83 -4.21 -11.98 -8.13
N GLN A 84 -3.90 -12.93 -7.26
CA GLN A 84 -4.67 -14.18 -7.10
C GLN A 84 -5.97 -13.95 -6.31
N THR A 85 -5.97 -13.00 -5.38
CA THR A 85 -7.06 -12.84 -4.40
C THR A 85 -8.09 -11.80 -4.81
N CYS A 86 -7.63 -10.66 -5.36
CA CYS A 86 -8.49 -9.51 -5.63
C CYS A 86 -9.25 -9.63 -6.96
N GLN A 87 -10.38 -8.92 -7.04
CA GLN A 87 -11.25 -8.91 -8.21
C GLN A 87 -10.60 -8.23 -9.42
N PRO A 88 -10.97 -8.61 -10.66
CA PRO A 88 -10.32 -8.13 -11.90
C PRO A 88 -10.31 -6.62 -12.07
N MET A 89 -11.37 -5.92 -11.64
CA MET A 89 -11.51 -4.47 -11.81
C MET A 89 -10.97 -3.66 -10.64
N THR A 90 -10.58 -4.29 -9.55
CA THR A 90 -9.90 -3.62 -8.45
C THR A 90 -8.59 -3.01 -8.93
N ARG A 91 -8.37 -1.75 -8.58
CA ARG A 91 -7.15 -1.01 -8.94
C ARG A 91 -6.05 -1.26 -7.92
N LEU A 92 -4.87 -1.59 -8.40
CA LEU A 92 -3.68 -1.77 -7.59
C LEU A 92 -2.60 -0.78 -8.06
N THR A 93 -2.10 0.01 -7.13
CA THR A 93 -0.87 0.80 -7.32
C THR A 93 0.30 0.09 -6.68
N VAL A 94 1.39 0.02 -7.41
CA VAL A 94 2.70 -0.42 -6.91
C VAL A 94 3.65 0.78 -7.00
N ALA A 95 4.08 1.30 -5.86
CA ALA A 95 4.99 2.44 -5.75
C ALA A 95 6.32 1.98 -5.17
N THR A 96 7.37 2.06 -5.96
CA THR A 96 8.69 1.50 -5.65
C THR A 96 9.76 2.59 -5.68
N ASP A 97 10.71 2.51 -4.75
CA ASP A 97 11.87 3.41 -4.66
C ASP A 97 11.51 4.90 -4.68
N LEU A 98 10.41 5.28 -4.03
CA LEU A 98 9.97 6.67 -3.95
C LEU A 98 11.10 7.59 -3.50
N THR A 99 11.27 8.72 -4.20
CA THR A 99 12.34 9.71 -4.02
C THR A 99 13.74 9.27 -4.45
N LEU A 100 13.89 8.07 -4.98
CA LEU A 100 15.16 7.57 -5.51
C LEU A 100 15.18 7.62 -7.05
N PRO A 101 16.38 7.56 -7.70
CA PRO A 101 16.45 7.60 -9.16
C PRO A 101 15.68 6.49 -9.88
N GLY A 102 15.45 5.35 -9.22
CA GLY A 102 14.68 4.23 -9.74
C GLY A 102 13.17 4.29 -9.42
N GLU A 103 12.65 5.46 -9.00
CA GLU A 103 11.25 5.63 -8.65
C GLU A 103 10.30 5.15 -9.75
N SER A 104 9.30 4.36 -9.35
CA SER A 104 8.23 3.92 -10.23
C SER A 104 6.91 3.88 -9.47
N VAL A 105 5.88 4.53 -10.02
CA VAL A 105 4.51 4.47 -9.48
C VAL A 105 3.58 4.09 -10.62
N LEU A 106 3.01 2.90 -10.54
CA LEU A 106 2.14 2.36 -11.59
C LEU A 106 0.80 1.91 -10.98
N THR A 107 -0.28 2.42 -11.53
CA THR A 107 -1.65 2.04 -11.14
C THR A 107 -2.35 1.34 -12.30
N ARG A 108 -2.85 0.13 -12.06
CA ARG A 108 -3.58 -0.68 -13.05
C ARG A 108 -4.66 -1.49 -12.35
N THR A 109 -5.66 -1.95 -13.11
CA THR A 109 -6.58 -2.98 -12.63
C THR A 109 -5.84 -4.30 -12.45
N ILE A 110 -6.34 -5.16 -11.57
CA ILE A 110 -5.80 -6.53 -11.38
C ILE A 110 -5.74 -7.28 -12.71
N GLN A 111 -6.81 -7.17 -13.52
CA GLN A 111 -6.86 -7.79 -14.85
C GLN A 111 -5.74 -7.29 -15.77
N SER A 112 -5.43 -6.00 -15.73
CA SER A 112 -4.36 -5.41 -16.53
C SER A 112 -2.98 -5.85 -16.03
N TRP A 113 -2.76 -5.90 -14.73
CA TRP A 113 -1.53 -6.41 -14.14
C TRP A 113 -1.21 -7.85 -14.57
N LYS A 114 -2.23 -8.72 -14.61
CA LYS A 114 -2.07 -10.14 -15.03
C LYS A 114 -1.59 -10.32 -16.47
N LYS A 115 -1.82 -9.33 -17.33
CA LYS A 115 -1.43 -9.35 -18.74
C LYS A 115 -0.05 -8.74 -19.02
N GLN A 116 0.61 -8.23 -18.00
CA GLN A 116 1.86 -7.49 -18.15
C GLN A 116 3.01 -8.19 -17.44
N THR A 117 4.22 -7.84 -17.83
CA THR A 117 5.43 -8.24 -17.09
C THR A 117 5.33 -7.68 -15.67
N PRO A 118 5.53 -8.52 -14.64
CA PRO A 118 5.54 -8.07 -13.27
C PRO A 118 6.57 -6.96 -13.03
N PRO A 119 6.28 -6.01 -12.11
CA PRO A 119 7.23 -4.95 -11.79
C PRO A 119 8.46 -5.50 -11.06
N GLU A 120 9.60 -4.86 -11.24
CA GLU A 120 10.83 -5.18 -10.52
C GLU A 120 10.78 -4.60 -9.11
N ILE A 121 10.28 -5.38 -8.17
CA ILE A 121 10.04 -4.96 -6.78
C ILE A 121 10.82 -5.78 -5.74
N GLU A 122 11.53 -6.81 -6.18
CA GLU A 122 12.31 -7.66 -5.29
C GLU A 122 13.44 -6.86 -4.62
N ARG A 123 13.49 -6.92 -3.30
CA ARG A 123 14.47 -6.23 -2.46
C ARG A 123 14.46 -4.69 -2.59
N ARG A 124 13.38 -4.13 -3.12
CA ARG A 124 13.20 -2.68 -3.28
C ARG A 124 12.08 -2.17 -2.36
N PRO A 125 12.26 -1.03 -1.67
CA PRO A 125 11.19 -0.44 -0.85
C PRO A 125 9.95 -0.21 -1.70
N THR A 126 8.81 -0.80 -1.30
CA THR A 126 7.58 -0.76 -2.09
C THR A 126 6.37 -0.50 -1.19
N VAL A 127 5.47 0.36 -1.68
CA VAL A 127 4.16 0.62 -1.08
C VAL A 127 3.09 0.10 -2.03
N PHE A 128 2.14 -0.65 -1.50
CA PHE A 128 0.98 -1.15 -2.23
C PHE A 128 -0.26 -0.35 -1.84
N LEU A 129 -1.06 0.07 -2.83
CA LEU A 129 -2.32 0.74 -2.60
C LEU A 129 -3.41 0.06 -3.42
N LEU A 130 -4.57 -0.16 -2.79
CA LEU A 130 -5.68 -0.90 -3.37
C LEU A 130 -6.96 -0.09 -3.26
N LEU A 131 -7.72 0.00 -4.37
CA LEU A 131 -9.05 0.60 -4.41
C LEU A 131 -9.99 -0.24 -5.29
N ALA A 132 -11.01 -0.82 -4.64
CA ALA A 132 -12.04 -1.65 -5.30
C ALA A 132 -13.19 -0.81 -5.85
#